data_8e36d95bdaeb7a9e1ac8eacdf82327ae
#
_entry.id   8e36d95bdaeb7a9e1ac8eacdf82327ae
#
_cell.length_a   1.000
_cell.length_b   1.000
_cell.length_c   1.000
_cell.angle_alpha   90.00
_cell.angle_beta   90.00
_cell.angle_gamma   90.00
#
_symmetry.space_group_name_H-M   'P 1'
#
loop_
_entity.id
_entity.type
_entity.pdbx_description
1 polymer ?
#
loop_
_entity_poly.entity_id
_entity_poly.type
_entity_poly.pdbx_seq_one_letter_code
_entity_poly.pdbx_strand_id
1 'polypeptide(L)'
;MSLSLFSSNKSLPSVPLRDGDVGASIAIMGGGSWATAIAKIVLEQVDHITWYMRRQDSIDEFKRLGHNPGYLTSVHFDTNRITFSSDINEVVRSCSTLVFVTPSPYLKNHLKKLKVKLHDKFIITAIKGIVPDENLVCSEFFRQVYNVPEDNLAVLGGPSHAEEVALGRLTYLTVGCTDTTKAQRFADIIAGSYVKTKTSNDVIGIEYASVLKNVYAIAAGICNGLKYGDNFQSVLMSNAVQEMNRFLRAVYPIERNVYDSVYLGDLLVTGYSNFSRNRVFGPMIGKGYSVKSAQIEMEMIAEGYFGTKCMKTINRNLHVNMPILDAVYNILYERISPAIEIKLLTDSFR
;
A
#
# COMPACT_ATOMS: atom_id res chain seq x y z
N MET A 1 34.08 -10.34 29.93
CA MET A 1 33.14 -9.24 30.30
C MET A 1 31.93 -9.30 29.37
N SER A 2 30.86 -9.89 29.86
CA SER A 2 29.60 -10.10 29.14
C SER A 2 28.71 -8.88 29.37
N LEU A 3 28.39 -8.17 28.32
CA LEU A 3 27.41 -7.07 28.34
C LEU A 3 26.01 -7.65 28.12
N SER A 4 25.34 -7.96 29.20
CA SER A 4 23.90 -8.18 29.27
C SER A 4 23.20 -6.84 29.37
N LEU A 5 22.81 -6.26 28.23
CA LEU A 5 21.97 -5.06 28.15
C LEU A 5 20.88 -5.30 27.11
N PHE A 6 19.80 -5.98 27.50
CA PHE A 6 18.46 -5.87 26.92
C PHE A 6 17.49 -6.75 27.71
N SER A 7 17.00 -6.23 28.82
CA SER A 7 15.74 -6.72 29.38
C SER A 7 15.06 -5.59 30.14
N SER A 8 14.06 -5.00 29.52
CA SER A 8 12.86 -4.52 30.19
C SER A 8 11.80 -4.19 29.12
N ASN A 9 11.16 -5.21 28.60
CA ASN A 9 9.81 -5.05 28.04
C ASN A 9 8.88 -4.79 29.24
N LYS A 10 8.66 -3.51 29.57
CA LYS A 10 7.46 -3.13 30.30
C LYS A 10 6.31 -3.21 29.32
N SER A 11 5.56 -4.31 29.37
CA SER A 11 4.21 -4.37 28.83
C SER A 11 3.42 -3.25 29.50
N LEU A 12 2.96 -2.28 28.72
CA LEU A 12 1.96 -1.31 29.16
C LEU A 12 0.73 -2.11 29.66
N PRO A 13 0.07 -1.68 30.75
CA PRO A 13 -1.12 -2.36 31.23
C PRO A 13 -2.17 -2.32 30.12
N SER A 14 -2.52 -3.48 29.58
CA SER A 14 -3.57 -3.65 28.59
C SER A 14 -4.90 -3.32 29.28
N VAL A 15 -5.43 -2.12 29.01
CA VAL A 15 -6.83 -1.84 29.31
C VAL A 15 -7.65 -2.83 28.46
N PRO A 16 -8.54 -3.64 29.06
CA PRO A 16 -9.33 -4.59 28.30
C PRO A 16 -10.12 -3.84 27.22
N LEU A 17 -9.95 -4.29 25.95
CA LEU A 17 -10.66 -3.73 24.82
C LEU A 17 -12.15 -4.05 24.98
N ARG A 18 -13.02 -3.06 24.79
CA ARG A 18 -14.49 -3.25 24.77
C ARG A 18 -14.89 -3.64 23.34
N ASP A 19 -15.99 -4.39 23.23
CA ASP A 19 -16.61 -4.64 21.92
C ASP A 19 -16.87 -3.32 21.20
N GLY A 20 -16.33 -3.18 19.98
CA GLY A 20 -16.37 -1.94 19.22
C GLY A 20 -15.09 -1.09 19.23
N ASP A 21 -14.16 -1.34 20.18
CA ASP A 21 -12.87 -0.65 20.20
C ASP A 21 -11.99 -1.07 19.00
N VAL A 22 -11.13 -0.13 18.56
CA VAL A 22 -10.08 -0.45 17.55
C VAL A 22 -9.21 -1.59 18.06
N GLY A 23 -9.14 -2.68 17.30
CA GLY A 23 -8.35 -3.85 17.63
C GLY A 23 -9.05 -4.91 18.49
N ALA A 24 -10.28 -4.69 18.96
CA ALA A 24 -11.04 -5.70 19.72
C ALA A 24 -11.29 -6.97 18.90
N SER A 25 -11.59 -6.80 17.61
CA SER A 25 -11.69 -7.88 16.62
C SER A 25 -11.18 -7.39 15.27
N ILE A 26 -10.13 -8.04 14.75
CA ILE A 26 -9.43 -7.59 13.53
C ILE A 26 -9.69 -8.58 12.41
N ALA A 27 -10.12 -8.05 11.25
CA ALA A 27 -10.21 -8.81 10.02
C ALA A 27 -9.16 -8.37 8.99
N ILE A 28 -8.48 -9.33 8.39
CA ILE A 28 -7.63 -9.13 7.21
C ILE A 28 -8.48 -9.38 5.97
N MET A 29 -8.65 -8.36 5.12
CA MET A 29 -9.54 -8.37 3.95
C MET A 29 -8.71 -8.50 2.66
N GLY A 30 -8.34 -9.73 2.29
CA GLY A 30 -7.52 -10.04 1.12
C GLY A 30 -6.60 -11.23 1.34
N GLY A 31 -6.06 -11.82 0.27
CA GLY A 31 -5.27 -13.06 0.32
C GLY A 31 -3.91 -12.99 -0.38
N GLY A 32 -3.38 -11.78 -0.64
CA GLY A 32 -2.10 -11.56 -1.32
C GLY A 32 -0.89 -11.55 -0.38
N SER A 33 0.31 -11.30 -0.94
CA SER A 33 1.56 -11.25 -0.17
C SER A 33 1.52 -10.22 0.97
N TRP A 34 1.02 -9.01 0.70
CA TRP A 34 0.93 -7.97 1.73
C TRP A 34 -0.11 -8.30 2.82
N ALA A 35 -1.23 -8.96 2.47
CA ALA A 35 -2.20 -9.48 3.45
C ALA A 35 -1.56 -10.53 4.35
N THR A 36 -0.75 -11.42 3.79
CA THR A 36 -0.01 -12.45 4.54
C THR A 36 1.01 -11.82 5.51
N ALA A 37 1.75 -10.81 5.05
CA ALA A 37 2.70 -10.09 5.88
C ALA A 37 2.01 -9.32 7.04
N ILE A 38 0.89 -8.63 6.77
CA ILE A 38 0.11 -7.93 7.80
C ILE A 38 -0.47 -8.93 8.81
N ALA A 39 -1.04 -10.05 8.36
CA ALA A 39 -1.56 -11.09 9.24
C ALA A 39 -0.48 -11.62 10.19
N LYS A 40 0.75 -11.82 9.68
CA LYS A 40 1.90 -12.20 10.51
C LYS A 40 2.19 -11.16 11.59
N ILE A 41 2.32 -9.88 11.21
CA ILE A 41 2.59 -8.78 12.14
C ILE A 41 1.50 -8.71 13.23
N VAL A 42 0.23 -8.72 12.84
CA VAL A 42 -0.90 -8.61 13.77
C VAL A 42 -0.93 -9.78 14.74
N LEU A 43 -0.74 -11.02 14.27
CA LEU A 43 -0.74 -12.23 15.11
C LEU A 43 0.44 -12.32 16.09
N GLU A 44 1.47 -11.51 15.94
CA GLU A 44 2.53 -11.38 16.95
C GLU A 44 2.05 -10.65 18.21
N GLN A 45 0.97 -9.86 18.10
CA GLN A 45 0.47 -9.00 19.18
C GLN A 45 -0.93 -9.37 19.68
N VAL A 46 -1.76 -10.02 18.84
CA VAL A 46 -3.12 -10.43 19.19
C VAL A 46 -3.26 -11.95 19.12
N ASP A 47 -4.11 -12.53 19.96
CA ASP A 47 -4.28 -13.98 20.02
C ASP A 47 -5.03 -14.54 18.82
N HIS A 48 -5.91 -13.76 18.19
CA HIS A 48 -6.79 -14.22 17.13
C HIS A 48 -7.10 -13.13 16.09
N ILE A 49 -7.23 -13.55 14.83
CA ILE A 49 -7.74 -12.72 13.74
C ILE A 49 -8.83 -13.45 12.94
N THR A 50 -9.65 -12.67 12.24
CA THR A 50 -10.49 -13.17 11.16
C THR A 50 -9.82 -12.89 9.82
N TRP A 51 -9.85 -13.84 8.88
CA TRP A 51 -9.21 -13.64 7.58
C TRP A 51 -10.17 -13.94 6.44
N TYR A 52 -10.54 -12.89 5.71
CA TYR A 52 -11.35 -13.00 4.51
C TYR A 52 -10.49 -13.35 3.30
N MET A 53 -10.78 -14.48 2.68
CA MET A 53 -10.22 -14.89 1.40
C MET A 53 -11.35 -15.27 0.45
N ARG A 54 -11.39 -14.65 -0.74
CA ARG A 54 -12.50 -14.80 -1.69
C ARG A 54 -12.79 -16.24 -2.12
N ARG A 55 -11.77 -17.10 -2.17
CA ARG A 55 -11.86 -18.47 -2.69
C ARG A 55 -11.78 -19.47 -1.55
N GLN A 56 -12.78 -20.35 -1.46
CA GLN A 56 -12.83 -21.39 -0.45
C GLN A 56 -11.70 -22.41 -0.62
N ASP A 57 -11.38 -22.80 -1.87
CA ASP A 57 -10.28 -23.70 -2.18
C ASP A 57 -8.93 -23.21 -1.63
N SER A 58 -8.68 -21.90 -1.71
CA SER A 58 -7.47 -21.31 -1.14
C SER A 58 -7.45 -21.33 0.38
N ILE A 59 -8.61 -21.22 1.04
CA ILE A 59 -8.74 -21.37 2.50
C ILE A 59 -8.46 -22.81 2.92
N ASP A 60 -9.04 -23.76 2.21
CA ASP A 60 -8.88 -25.19 2.52
C ASP A 60 -7.43 -25.62 2.35
N GLU A 61 -6.78 -25.14 1.29
CA GLU A 61 -5.36 -25.40 1.06
C GLU A 61 -4.48 -24.71 2.11
N PHE A 62 -4.80 -23.48 2.50
CA PHE A 62 -4.08 -22.76 3.55
C PHE A 62 -4.13 -23.54 4.88
N LYS A 63 -5.33 -24.00 5.28
CA LYS A 63 -5.51 -24.80 6.49
C LYS A 63 -4.72 -26.10 6.45
N ARG A 64 -4.65 -26.75 5.30
CA ARG A 64 -3.89 -27.99 5.08
C ARG A 64 -2.38 -27.80 5.17
N LEU A 65 -1.88 -26.69 4.61
CA LEU A 65 -0.44 -26.40 4.51
C LEU A 65 0.11 -25.62 5.72
N GLY A 66 -0.74 -24.92 6.48
CA GLY A 66 -0.32 -24.00 7.53
C GLY A 66 0.33 -22.72 7.04
N HIS A 67 0.24 -22.42 5.72
CA HIS A 67 0.76 -21.20 5.09
C HIS A 67 -0.09 -20.80 3.90
N ASN A 68 0.05 -19.54 3.44
CA ASN A 68 -0.62 -19.09 2.23
C ASN A 68 -0.11 -19.87 1.00
N PRO A 69 -0.99 -20.55 0.23
CA PRO A 69 -0.55 -21.41 -0.86
C PRO A 69 0.06 -20.65 -2.05
N GLY A 70 -0.32 -19.39 -2.24
CA GLY A 70 0.12 -18.57 -3.37
C GLY A 70 1.18 -17.51 -3.05
N TYR A 71 1.40 -17.20 -1.75
CA TYR A 71 2.24 -16.05 -1.37
C TYR A 71 2.99 -16.31 -0.07
N LEU A 72 4.29 -15.96 -0.03
CA LEU A 72 5.12 -16.03 1.17
C LEU A 72 5.04 -17.39 1.87
N THR A 73 5.20 -18.46 1.11
CA THR A 73 5.01 -19.86 1.55
C THR A 73 5.93 -20.27 2.71
N SER A 74 6.99 -19.51 2.97
CA SER A 74 7.86 -19.70 4.14
C SER A 74 7.30 -19.17 5.45
N VAL A 75 6.18 -18.41 5.42
CA VAL A 75 5.52 -17.89 6.62
C VAL A 75 4.46 -18.89 7.06
N HIS A 76 4.72 -19.58 8.17
CA HIS A 76 3.79 -20.52 8.77
C HIS A 76 2.92 -19.86 9.84
N PHE A 77 1.68 -20.30 9.93
CA PHE A 77 0.67 -19.82 10.87
C PHE A 77 0.09 -20.97 11.71
N ASP A 78 -0.17 -20.70 12.97
CA ASP A 78 -1.09 -21.51 13.75
C ASP A 78 -2.53 -21.20 13.30
N THR A 79 -3.10 -22.09 12.48
CA THR A 79 -4.42 -21.91 11.90
C THR A 79 -5.55 -21.93 12.93
N ASN A 80 -5.31 -22.40 14.17
CA ASN A 80 -6.27 -22.31 15.27
C ASN A 80 -6.47 -20.86 15.76
N ARG A 81 -5.53 -19.98 15.48
CA ARG A 81 -5.60 -18.55 15.79
C ARG A 81 -6.24 -17.73 14.67
N ILE A 82 -6.83 -18.38 13.66
CA ILE A 82 -7.40 -17.70 12.49
C ILE A 82 -8.78 -18.25 12.18
N THR A 83 -9.80 -17.40 12.22
CA THR A 83 -11.10 -17.69 11.64
C THR A 83 -11.09 -17.31 10.17
N PHE A 84 -11.06 -18.29 9.28
CA PHE A 84 -11.16 -18.04 7.84
C PHE A 84 -12.61 -18.01 7.39
N SER A 85 -12.96 -17.07 6.49
CA SER A 85 -14.24 -17.06 5.81
C SER A 85 -14.12 -16.54 4.38
N SER A 86 -14.91 -17.11 3.47
CA SER A 86 -15.12 -16.62 2.10
C SER A 86 -16.40 -15.78 1.95
N ASP A 87 -17.16 -15.60 3.03
CA ASP A 87 -18.29 -14.67 3.09
C ASP A 87 -17.87 -13.33 3.71
N ILE A 88 -17.80 -12.29 2.86
CA ILE A 88 -17.43 -10.93 3.30
C ILE A 88 -18.43 -10.37 4.32
N ASN A 89 -19.70 -10.75 4.26
CA ASN A 89 -20.73 -10.24 5.17
C ASN A 89 -20.60 -10.83 6.57
N GLU A 90 -20.24 -12.11 6.66
CA GLU A 90 -19.92 -12.76 7.93
C GLU A 90 -18.75 -12.06 8.62
N VAL A 91 -17.66 -11.87 7.89
CA VAL A 91 -16.45 -11.20 8.40
C VAL A 91 -16.75 -9.77 8.85
N VAL A 92 -17.48 -8.99 8.06
CA VAL A 92 -17.80 -7.60 8.42
C VAL A 92 -18.73 -7.54 9.65
N ARG A 93 -19.64 -8.50 9.84
CA ARG A 93 -20.47 -8.53 11.06
C ARG A 93 -19.66 -8.85 12.31
N SER A 94 -18.70 -9.76 12.20
CA SER A 94 -17.96 -10.28 13.37
C SER A 94 -16.80 -9.38 13.82
N CYS A 95 -16.35 -8.42 13.00
CA CYS A 95 -15.18 -7.63 13.31
C CYS A 95 -15.47 -6.12 13.37
N SER A 96 -14.84 -5.43 14.33
CA SER A 96 -14.90 -3.96 14.45
C SER A 96 -13.83 -3.26 13.62
N THR A 97 -12.70 -3.90 13.38
CA THR A 97 -11.55 -3.36 12.62
C THR A 97 -11.32 -4.18 11.36
N LEU A 98 -11.34 -3.53 10.20
CA LEU A 98 -11.19 -4.16 8.88
C LEU A 98 -9.95 -3.62 8.17
N VAL A 99 -8.96 -4.48 7.93
CA VAL A 99 -7.72 -4.10 7.20
C VAL A 99 -7.84 -4.55 5.75
N PHE A 100 -8.13 -3.63 4.84
CA PHE A 100 -8.25 -3.92 3.41
C PHE A 100 -6.88 -3.97 2.72
N VAL A 101 -6.59 -5.13 2.11
CA VAL A 101 -5.29 -5.44 1.50
C VAL A 101 -5.48 -6.09 0.13
N THR A 102 -6.36 -5.54 -0.66
CA THR A 102 -6.65 -6.00 -2.02
C THR A 102 -6.08 -5.00 -3.02
N PRO A 103 -5.52 -5.42 -4.17
CA PRO A 103 -5.11 -4.45 -5.19
C PRO A 103 -6.26 -3.53 -5.60
N SER A 104 -6.00 -2.23 -5.71
CA SER A 104 -7.02 -1.19 -5.88
C SER A 104 -7.99 -1.44 -7.05
N PRO A 105 -7.56 -1.98 -8.23
CA PRO A 105 -8.48 -2.26 -9.33
C PRO A 105 -9.52 -3.33 -9.01
N TYR A 106 -9.29 -4.14 -7.99
CA TYR A 106 -10.22 -5.21 -7.60
C TYR A 106 -11.10 -4.87 -6.41
N LEU A 107 -10.87 -3.75 -5.72
CA LEU A 107 -11.59 -3.37 -4.51
C LEU A 107 -13.11 -3.37 -4.71
N LYS A 108 -13.61 -2.72 -5.76
CA LYS A 108 -15.05 -2.70 -6.10
C LYS A 108 -15.64 -4.11 -6.28
N ASN A 109 -14.90 -4.97 -6.99
CA ASN A 109 -15.36 -6.33 -7.24
C ASN A 109 -15.40 -7.17 -5.94
N HIS A 110 -14.48 -6.93 -5.01
CA HIS A 110 -14.51 -7.56 -3.68
C HIS A 110 -15.72 -7.10 -2.87
N LEU A 111 -16.09 -5.83 -2.98
CA LEU A 111 -17.19 -5.23 -2.23
C LEU A 111 -18.58 -5.45 -2.88
N LYS A 112 -18.66 -5.98 -4.11
CA LYS A 112 -19.96 -6.21 -4.81
C LYS A 112 -20.94 -7.09 -4.02
N LYS A 113 -20.44 -8.05 -3.24
CA LYS A 113 -21.26 -8.97 -2.44
C LYS A 113 -21.57 -8.44 -1.04
N LEU A 114 -20.99 -7.30 -0.67
CA LEU A 114 -21.18 -6.70 0.64
C LEU A 114 -22.60 -6.13 0.75
N LYS A 115 -23.35 -6.58 1.75
CA LYS A 115 -24.71 -6.13 2.11
C LYS A 115 -24.75 -5.47 3.48
N VAL A 116 -23.72 -5.67 4.28
CA VAL A 116 -23.57 -5.12 5.64
C VAL A 116 -23.03 -3.70 5.54
N LYS A 117 -23.56 -2.79 6.37
CA LYS A 117 -23.06 -1.41 6.44
C LYS A 117 -21.68 -1.37 7.07
N LEU A 118 -20.87 -0.40 6.63
CA LEU A 118 -19.49 -0.17 7.11
C LEU A 118 -19.37 1.05 8.03
N HIS A 119 -20.45 1.77 8.27
CA HIS A 119 -20.44 3.06 8.98
C HIS A 119 -19.83 2.99 10.38
N ASP A 120 -20.05 1.90 11.11
CA ASP A 120 -19.58 1.65 12.48
C ASP A 120 -18.24 0.92 12.55
N LYS A 121 -17.61 0.65 11.40
CA LYS A 121 -16.35 -0.09 11.32
C LYS A 121 -15.17 0.86 11.26
N PHE A 122 -14.09 0.51 11.96
CA PHE A 122 -12.81 1.14 11.75
C PHE A 122 -12.11 0.48 10.55
N ILE A 123 -11.92 1.23 9.47
CA ILE A 123 -11.37 0.73 8.21
C ILE A 123 -9.93 1.22 8.05
N ILE A 124 -9.03 0.28 7.80
CA ILE A 124 -7.64 0.57 7.50
C ILE A 124 -7.37 0.16 6.05
N THR A 125 -7.01 1.11 5.21
CA THR A 125 -6.56 0.83 3.86
C THR A 125 -5.05 0.56 3.87
N ALA A 126 -4.65 -0.65 3.55
CA ALA A 126 -3.25 -1.01 3.28
C ALA A 126 -3.01 -1.17 1.77
N ILE A 127 -3.84 -0.50 0.98
CA ILE A 127 -3.87 -0.53 -0.48
C ILE A 127 -3.01 0.63 -0.99
N LYS A 128 -2.00 0.32 -1.80
CA LYS A 128 -1.07 1.32 -2.36
C LYS A 128 -1.47 1.68 -3.80
N GLY A 129 -2.72 2.10 -3.98
CA GLY A 129 -3.31 2.37 -5.29
C GLY A 129 -4.55 3.26 -5.21
N ILE A 130 -5.23 3.41 -6.33
CA ILE A 130 -6.42 4.25 -6.50
C ILE A 130 -7.54 3.43 -7.16
N VAL A 131 -8.80 3.72 -6.83
CA VAL A 131 -9.96 3.05 -7.43
C VAL A 131 -10.20 3.62 -8.84
N PRO A 132 -10.00 2.80 -9.91
CA PRO A 132 -9.81 3.38 -11.25
C PRO A 132 -11.04 4.09 -11.82
N ASP A 133 -12.22 3.55 -11.63
CA ASP A 133 -13.44 4.09 -12.28
C ASP A 133 -13.86 5.41 -11.63
N GLU A 134 -13.71 5.51 -10.31
CA GLU A 134 -14.06 6.69 -9.52
C GLU A 134 -12.94 7.73 -9.48
N ASN A 135 -11.71 7.35 -9.79
CA ASN A 135 -10.51 8.18 -9.59
C ASN A 135 -10.36 8.67 -8.14
N LEU A 136 -10.77 7.85 -7.17
CA LEU A 136 -10.71 8.15 -5.75
C LEU A 136 -9.63 7.32 -5.06
N VAL A 137 -8.90 7.92 -4.13
CA VAL A 137 -8.10 7.16 -3.18
C VAL A 137 -9.02 6.32 -2.29
N CYS A 138 -8.50 5.24 -1.69
CA CYS A 138 -9.36 4.23 -1.06
C CYS A 138 -10.17 4.78 0.13
N SER A 139 -9.59 5.67 0.95
CA SER A 139 -10.33 6.31 2.04
C SER A 139 -11.50 7.15 1.53
N GLU A 140 -11.27 7.96 0.49
CA GLU A 140 -12.33 8.74 -0.15
C GLU A 140 -13.43 7.85 -0.75
N PHE A 141 -13.04 6.72 -1.36
CA PHE A 141 -13.99 5.76 -1.87
C PHE A 141 -14.87 5.17 -0.75
N PHE A 142 -14.30 4.76 0.38
CA PHE A 142 -15.09 4.29 1.52
C PHE A 142 -15.96 5.39 2.13
N ARG A 143 -15.45 6.61 2.21
CA ARG A 143 -16.20 7.76 2.71
C ARG A 143 -17.42 8.08 1.82
N GLN A 144 -17.21 8.19 0.52
CA GLN A 144 -18.24 8.65 -0.41
C GLN A 144 -19.26 7.56 -0.79
N VAL A 145 -18.81 6.33 -0.96
CA VAL A 145 -19.67 5.24 -1.45
C VAL A 145 -20.32 4.45 -0.31
N TYR A 146 -19.62 4.29 0.81
CA TYR A 146 -20.08 3.48 1.96
C TYR A 146 -20.43 4.31 3.19
N ASN A 147 -20.34 5.64 3.11
CA ASN A 147 -20.64 6.59 4.19
C ASN A 147 -19.87 6.28 5.49
N VAL A 148 -18.60 5.85 5.37
CA VAL A 148 -17.76 5.64 6.53
C VAL A 148 -17.28 6.99 7.04
N PRO A 149 -17.44 7.30 8.34
CA PRO A 149 -16.94 8.54 8.92
C PRO A 149 -15.43 8.70 8.75
N GLU A 150 -14.95 9.92 8.56
CA GLU A 150 -13.54 10.20 8.30
C GLU A 150 -12.63 9.78 9.46
N ASP A 151 -13.11 9.91 10.68
CA ASP A 151 -12.40 9.48 11.89
C ASP A 151 -12.39 7.95 12.10
N ASN A 152 -13.10 7.21 11.26
CA ASN A 152 -13.08 5.75 11.16
C ASN A 152 -12.28 5.23 9.96
N LEU A 153 -11.60 6.13 9.24
CA LEU A 153 -10.77 5.79 8.10
C LEU A 153 -9.29 5.99 8.42
N ALA A 154 -8.52 4.94 8.22
CA ALA A 154 -7.08 4.97 8.39
C ALA A 154 -6.36 4.43 7.16
N VAL A 155 -5.11 4.83 6.98
CA VAL A 155 -4.21 4.30 5.96
C VAL A 155 -2.96 3.73 6.61
N LEU A 156 -2.48 2.60 6.09
CA LEU A 156 -1.19 2.01 6.46
C LEU A 156 -0.20 2.22 5.31
N GLY A 157 0.81 3.04 5.55
CA GLY A 157 1.83 3.42 4.58
C GLY A 157 3.25 3.19 5.09
N GLY A 158 4.23 3.44 4.22
CA GLY A 158 5.66 3.36 4.54
C GLY A 158 6.42 2.30 3.77
N PRO A 159 7.77 2.34 3.82
CA PRO A 159 8.66 1.41 3.12
C PRO A 159 8.51 0.00 3.68
N SER A 160 7.82 -0.87 2.93
CA SER A 160 7.44 -2.21 3.42
C SER A 160 7.16 -3.17 2.27
N HIS A 161 8.19 -3.86 1.81
CA HIS A 161 7.99 -5.01 0.95
C HIS A 161 7.55 -6.22 1.76
N ALA A 162 6.51 -6.90 1.30
CA ALA A 162 5.93 -8.05 2.00
C ALA A 162 6.95 -9.16 2.23
N GLU A 163 7.85 -9.35 1.29
CA GLU A 163 8.94 -10.34 1.32
C GLU A 163 9.93 -10.05 2.46
N GLU A 164 10.31 -8.79 2.65
CA GLU A 164 11.20 -8.37 3.73
C GLU A 164 10.53 -8.44 5.10
N VAL A 165 9.26 -8.04 5.19
CA VAL A 165 8.45 -8.18 6.40
C VAL A 165 8.30 -9.65 6.78
N ALA A 166 8.06 -10.53 5.81
CA ALA A 166 7.98 -11.98 6.03
C ALA A 166 9.27 -12.54 6.66
N LEU A 167 10.42 -12.01 6.26
CA LEU A 167 11.74 -12.36 6.79
C LEU A 167 12.08 -11.67 8.13
N GLY A 168 11.18 -10.89 8.71
CA GLY A 168 11.42 -10.15 9.95
C GLY A 168 12.46 -9.02 9.81
N ARG A 169 12.60 -8.44 8.61
CA ARG A 169 13.50 -7.29 8.39
C ARG A 169 12.91 -6.02 8.99
N LEU A 170 13.78 -5.19 9.57
CA LEU A 170 13.37 -3.94 10.21
C LEU A 170 12.57 -3.07 9.23
N THR A 171 11.32 -2.79 9.59
CA THR A 171 10.35 -2.10 8.76
C THR A 171 9.74 -0.93 9.55
N TYR A 172 9.54 0.19 8.87
CA TYR A 172 8.88 1.37 9.43
C TYR A 172 7.53 1.57 8.76
N LEU A 173 6.46 1.55 9.57
CA LEU A 173 5.09 1.76 9.11
C LEU A 173 4.50 3.03 9.73
N THR A 174 3.68 3.73 8.95
CA THR A 174 2.93 4.89 9.43
C THR A 174 1.44 4.58 9.34
N VAL A 175 0.73 4.78 10.44
CA VAL A 175 -0.73 4.73 10.51
C VAL A 175 -1.26 6.15 10.40
N GLY A 176 -1.88 6.46 9.26
CA GLY A 176 -2.56 7.74 9.05
C GLY A 176 -4.03 7.63 9.45
N CYS A 177 -4.52 8.53 10.35
CA CYS A 177 -5.94 8.66 10.69
C CYS A 177 -6.17 10.06 11.28
N THR A 178 -7.31 10.68 10.98
CA THR A 178 -7.68 11.97 11.56
C THR A 178 -7.91 11.87 13.08
N ASP A 179 -8.41 10.73 13.55
CA ASP A 179 -8.43 10.38 14.98
C ASP A 179 -7.07 9.79 15.39
N THR A 180 -6.25 10.62 16.03
CA THR A 180 -4.91 10.24 16.48
C THR A 180 -4.91 9.13 17.54
N THR A 181 -5.98 9.03 18.34
CA THR A 181 -6.12 7.97 19.34
C THR A 181 -6.34 6.61 18.68
N LYS A 182 -7.21 6.54 17.67
CA LYS A 182 -7.43 5.33 16.88
C LYS A 182 -6.17 4.95 16.10
N ALA A 183 -5.47 5.94 15.51
CA ALA A 183 -4.19 5.73 14.84
C ALA A 183 -3.16 5.10 15.78
N GLN A 184 -3.00 5.65 16.98
CA GLN A 184 -2.03 5.15 17.96
C GLN A 184 -2.36 3.73 18.42
N ARG A 185 -3.65 3.45 18.72
CA ARG A 185 -4.08 2.09 19.11
C ARG A 185 -3.72 1.05 18.04
N PHE A 186 -3.98 1.32 16.78
CA PHE A 186 -3.62 0.38 15.72
C PHE A 186 -2.09 0.32 15.51
N ALA A 187 -1.40 1.44 15.63
CA ALA A 187 0.06 1.49 15.55
C ALA A 187 0.70 0.61 16.66
N ASP A 188 0.16 0.62 17.87
CA ASP A 188 0.64 -0.22 18.98
C ASP A 188 0.39 -1.71 18.70
N ILE A 189 -0.75 -2.08 18.08
CA ILE A 189 -1.08 -3.46 17.71
C ILE A 189 -0.08 -4.01 16.66
N ILE A 190 0.41 -3.19 15.75
CA ILE A 190 1.34 -3.66 14.71
C ILE A 190 2.82 -3.40 15.06
N ALA A 191 3.10 -2.73 16.18
CA ALA A 191 4.47 -2.50 16.64
C ALA A 191 5.10 -3.79 17.19
N GLY A 192 6.36 -4.02 16.87
CA GLY A 192 7.07 -5.24 17.30
C GLY A 192 8.58 -5.12 17.23
N SER A 193 9.25 -6.25 17.35
CA SER A 193 10.72 -6.32 17.36
C SER A 193 11.34 -5.78 16.06
N TYR A 194 10.72 -6.08 14.92
CA TYR A 194 11.17 -5.65 13.59
C TYR A 194 10.20 -4.67 12.89
N VAL A 195 9.09 -4.29 13.52
CA VAL A 195 8.18 -3.27 13.01
C VAL A 195 8.17 -2.07 13.94
N LYS A 196 8.58 -0.93 13.43
CA LYS A 196 8.49 0.38 14.12
C LYS A 196 7.37 1.19 13.51
N THR A 197 6.58 1.84 14.36
CA THR A 197 5.37 2.57 13.94
C THR A 197 5.48 4.05 14.20
N LYS A 198 4.83 4.84 13.35
CA LYS A 198 4.53 6.26 13.54
C LYS A 198 3.05 6.48 13.27
N THR A 199 2.52 7.58 13.76
CA THR A 199 1.17 8.05 13.44
C THR A 199 1.22 9.36 12.66
N SER A 200 0.17 9.61 11.87
CA SER A 200 -0.01 10.84 11.08
C SER A 200 -1.50 11.15 10.99
N ASN A 201 -1.85 12.41 10.80
CA ASN A 201 -3.22 12.82 10.46
C ASN A 201 -3.42 13.02 8.94
N ASP A 202 -2.39 12.82 8.13
CA ASP A 202 -2.42 13.03 6.68
C ASP A 202 -2.84 11.76 5.91
N VAL A 203 -4.08 11.32 6.07
CA VAL A 203 -4.63 10.14 5.37
C VAL A 203 -4.53 10.31 3.85
N ILE A 204 -5.05 11.41 3.34
CA ILE A 204 -5.15 11.72 1.90
C ILE A 204 -3.76 11.83 1.26
N GLY A 205 -2.84 12.55 1.91
CA GLY A 205 -1.49 12.70 1.37
C GLY A 205 -0.70 11.40 1.34
N ILE A 206 -0.84 10.53 2.34
CA ILE A 206 -0.20 9.23 2.37
C ILE A 206 -0.73 8.33 1.25
N GLU A 207 -2.04 8.32 1.00
CA GLU A 207 -2.63 7.53 -0.08
C GLU A 207 -2.18 8.02 -1.46
N TYR A 208 -2.24 9.34 -1.75
CA TYR A 208 -1.75 9.87 -3.01
C TYR A 208 -0.24 9.66 -3.20
N ALA A 209 0.56 9.82 -2.16
CA ALA A 209 1.99 9.51 -2.21
C ALA A 209 2.24 8.03 -2.57
N SER A 210 1.43 7.12 -2.02
CA SER A 210 1.49 5.68 -2.31
C SER A 210 1.11 5.35 -3.76
N VAL A 211 0.24 6.14 -4.40
CA VAL A 211 -0.05 6.02 -5.83
C VAL A 211 1.11 6.56 -6.66
N LEU A 212 1.56 7.79 -6.36
CA LEU A 212 2.60 8.49 -7.13
C LEU A 212 3.93 7.75 -7.11
N LYS A 213 4.36 7.20 -5.96
CA LYS A 213 5.60 6.42 -5.91
C LYS A 213 5.61 5.24 -6.88
N ASN A 214 4.43 4.62 -7.11
CA ASN A 214 4.29 3.52 -8.06
C ASN A 214 4.46 4.00 -9.50
N VAL A 215 3.96 5.19 -9.84
CA VAL A 215 4.18 5.85 -11.13
C VAL A 215 5.66 6.15 -11.32
N TYR A 216 6.31 6.73 -10.31
CA TYR A 216 7.73 7.07 -10.36
C TYR A 216 8.63 5.84 -10.41
N ALA A 217 8.22 4.73 -9.80
CA ALA A 217 8.92 3.46 -9.93
C ALA A 217 8.85 2.90 -11.35
N ILE A 218 7.73 3.09 -12.07
CA ILE A 218 7.66 2.76 -13.50
C ILE A 218 8.64 3.63 -14.29
N ALA A 219 8.67 4.95 -14.04
CA ALA A 219 9.63 5.85 -14.69
C ALA A 219 11.08 5.41 -14.46
N ALA A 220 11.43 5.09 -13.21
CA ALA A 220 12.73 4.56 -12.83
C ALA A 220 13.08 3.25 -13.58
N GLY A 221 12.08 2.38 -13.72
CA GLY A 221 12.21 1.15 -14.50
C GLY A 221 12.43 1.40 -15.99
N ILE A 222 11.66 2.32 -16.59
CA ILE A 222 11.82 2.71 -18.00
C ILE A 222 13.24 3.23 -18.24
N CYS A 223 13.72 4.16 -17.41
CA CYS A 223 15.07 4.70 -17.50
C CYS A 223 16.15 3.61 -17.40
N ASN A 224 15.96 2.63 -16.51
CA ASN A 224 16.86 1.47 -16.43
C ASN A 224 16.82 0.61 -17.70
N GLY A 225 15.64 0.37 -18.27
CA GLY A 225 15.49 -0.34 -19.55
C GLY A 225 16.20 0.36 -20.72
N LEU A 226 16.22 1.69 -20.72
CA LEU A 226 16.94 2.56 -21.65
C LEU A 226 18.43 2.71 -21.31
N LYS A 227 18.93 2.03 -20.27
CA LYS A 227 20.34 2.06 -19.82
C LYS A 227 20.79 3.40 -19.24
N TYR A 228 19.90 4.21 -18.70
CA TYR A 228 20.31 5.34 -17.86
C TYR A 228 20.91 4.81 -16.56
N GLY A 229 22.03 5.40 -16.16
CA GLY A 229 22.76 4.99 -14.97
C GLY A 229 22.24 5.57 -13.66
N ASP A 230 22.90 5.20 -12.55
CA ASP A 230 22.50 5.56 -11.19
C ASP A 230 22.53 7.08 -10.91
N ASN A 231 23.42 7.83 -11.60
CA ASN A 231 23.45 9.29 -11.50
C ASN A 231 22.08 9.88 -11.93
N PHE A 232 21.57 9.46 -13.09
CA PHE A 232 20.29 9.92 -13.57
C PHE A 232 19.13 9.40 -12.70
N GLN A 233 19.22 8.15 -12.23
CA GLN A 233 18.23 7.59 -11.31
C GLN A 233 18.07 8.46 -10.06
N SER A 234 19.20 8.96 -9.51
CA SER A 234 19.19 9.85 -8.33
C SER A 234 18.55 11.21 -8.64
N VAL A 235 18.81 11.77 -9.82
CA VAL A 235 18.17 13.01 -10.29
C VAL A 235 16.65 12.79 -10.47
N LEU A 236 16.25 11.66 -11.08
CA LEU A 236 14.85 11.31 -11.26
C LEU A 236 14.12 11.23 -9.91
N MET A 237 14.69 10.56 -8.90
CA MET A 237 14.09 10.45 -7.57
C MET A 237 14.00 11.80 -6.85
N SER A 238 15.01 12.66 -7.00
CA SER A 238 14.97 14.04 -6.47
C SER A 238 13.85 14.88 -7.10
N ASN A 239 13.63 14.74 -8.40
CA ASN A 239 12.52 15.42 -9.07
C ASN A 239 11.16 14.78 -8.73
N ALA A 240 11.11 13.47 -8.53
CA ALA A 240 9.90 12.75 -8.14
C ALA A 240 9.36 13.21 -6.78
N VAL A 241 10.22 13.39 -5.77
CA VAL A 241 9.76 13.90 -4.46
C VAL A 241 9.30 15.36 -4.55
N GLN A 242 9.91 16.18 -5.39
CA GLN A 242 9.45 17.55 -5.63
C GLN A 242 8.11 17.58 -6.35
N GLU A 243 7.92 16.75 -7.38
CA GLU A 243 6.65 16.60 -8.10
C GLU A 243 5.55 16.08 -7.16
N MET A 244 5.83 15.07 -6.36
CA MET A 244 4.92 14.59 -5.32
C MET A 244 4.51 15.72 -4.37
N ASN A 245 5.45 16.50 -3.86
CA ASN A 245 5.18 17.61 -2.94
C ASN A 245 4.28 18.69 -3.59
N ARG A 246 4.54 19.06 -4.85
CA ARG A 246 3.68 20.00 -5.59
C ARG A 246 2.25 19.49 -5.67
N PHE A 247 2.08 18.24 -6.05
CA PHE A 247 0.76 17.63 -6.20
C PHE A 247 0.03 17.54 -4.83
N LEU A 248 0.70 17.06 -3.80
CA LEU A 248 0.09 16.93 -2.47
C LEU A 248 -0.34 18.26 -1.88
N ARG A 249 0.42 19.34 -2.12
CA ARG A 249 0.02 20.69 -1.70
C ARG A 249 -1.21 21.20 -2.44
N ALA A 250 -1.38 20.83 -3.70
CA ALA A 250 -2.52 21.26 -4.52
C ALA A 250 -3.79 20.46 -4.18
N VAL A 251 -3.69 19.16 -3.96
CA VAL A 251 -4.84 18.28 -3.72
C VAL A 251 -5.34 18.35 -2.28
N TYR A 252 -4.43 18.48 -1.32
CA TYR A 252 -4.75 18.53 0.11
C TYR A 252 -3.74 19.41 0.85
N PRO A 253 -4.04 20.72 1.00
CA PRO A 253 -3.09 21.73 1.44
C PRO A 253 -2.93 21.77 2.98
N ILE A 254 -2.22 20.78 3.51
CA ILE A 254 -1.80 20.76 4.92
C ILE A 254 -0.28 20.87 5.03
N GLU A 255 0.21 21.24 6.21
CA GLU A 255 1.64 21.17 6.49
C GLU A 255 2.07 19.70 6.61
N ARG A 256 3.09 19.30 5.84
CA ARG A 256 3.67 17.96 5.86
C ARG A 256 5.17 17.99 5.57
N ASN A 257 5.88 17.07 6.21
CA ASN A 257 7.27 16.80 5.89
C ASN A 257 7.37 15.65 4.86
N VAL A 258 7.49 15.98 3.58
CA VAL A 258 7.60 14.97 2.51
C VAL A 258 8.89 14.13 2.58
N TYR A 259 9.83 14.48 3.43
CA TYR A 259 11.06 13.71 3.67
C TYR A 259 10.87 12.59 4.69
N ASP A 260 9.71 12.49 5.35
CA ASP A 260 9.40 11.38 6.24
C ASP A 260 9.34 10.04 5.49
N SER A 261 9.58 8.97 6.25
CA SER A 261 9.69 7.61 5.69
C SER A 261 8.45 7.17 4.90
N VAL A 262 7.26 7.66 5.25
CA VAL A 262 6.01 7.31 4.57
C VAL A 262 5.88 7.94 3.17
N TYR A 263 6.61 9.01 2.89
CA TYR A 263 6.69 9.67 1.57
C TYR A 263 7.99 9.31 0.87
N LEU A 264 9.10 9.98 1.26
CA LEU A 264 10.41 9.79 0.62
C LEU A 264 10.93 8.37 0.78
N GLY A 265 10.85 7.78 1.99
CA GLY A 265 11.35 6.44 2.23
C GLY A 265 10.63 5.39 1.38
N ASP A 266 9.29 5.48 1.29
CA ASP A 266 8.49 4.55 0.49
C ASP A 266 8.68 4.79 -1.04
N LEU A 267 8.95 6.03 -1.46
CA LEU A 267 9.36 6.35 -2.83
C LEU A 267 10.71 5.70 -3.17
N LEU A 268 11.72 5.86 -2.32
CA LEU A 268 13.07 5.35 -2.55
C LEU A 268 13.07 3.82 -2.62
N VAL A 269 12.48 3.13 -1.63
CA VAL A 269 12.44 1.67 -1.64
C VAL A 269 11.70 1.15 -2.86
N THR A 270 10.62 1.81 -3.30
CA THR A 270 9.84 1.39 -4.46
C THR A 270 10.58 1.63 -5.78
N GLY A 271 11.35 2.72 -5.88
CA GLY A 271 12.10 3.10 -7.08
C GLY A 271 13.40 2.32 -7.30
N TYR A 272 13.99 1.77 -6.22
CA TYR A 272 15.27 1.04 -6.30
C TYR A 272 15.13 -0.47 -6.15
N SER A 273 14.13 -0.97 -5.41
CA SER A 273 14.01 -2.39 -5.10
C SER A 273 13.52 -3.23 -6.27
N ASN A 274 14.11 -4.41 -6.42
CA ASN A 274 13.65 -5.44 -7.37
C ASN A 274 12.36 -6.15 -6.91
N PHE A 275 11.94 -5.99 -5.65
CA PHE A 275 10.63 -6.44 -5.19
C PHE A 275 9.48 -5.54 -5.68
N SER A 276 9.80 -4.34 -6.16
CA SER A 276 8.78 -3.43 -6.71
C SER A 276 8.33 -3.89 -8.10
N ARG A 277 7.09 -4.36 -8.18
CA ARG A 277 6.46 -4.76 -9.46
C ARG A 277 6.46 -3.63 -10.49
N ASN A 278 6.24 -2.40 -10.04
CA ASN A 278 6.28 -1.22 -10.89
C ASN A 278 7.69 -0.98 -11.43
N ARG A 279 8.71 -1.15 -10.57
CA ARG A 279 10.10 -1.03 -10.96
C ARG A 279 10.53 -2.12 -11.97
N VAL A 280 9.98 -3.35 -11.83
CA VAL A 280 10.24 -4.48 -12.75
C VAL A 280 9.46 -4.33 -14.07
N PHE A 281 8.27 -3.77 -14.05
CA PHE A 281 7.47 -3.49 -15.24
C PHE A 281 8.15 -2.49 -16.19
N GLY A 282 8.75 -1.43 -15.62
CA GLY A 282 9.34 -0.34 -16.38
C GLY A 282 10.42 -0.75 -17.39
N PRO A 283 11.40 -1.62 -17.05
CA PRO A 283 12.45 -2.02 -18.00
C PRO A 283 11.95 -2.74 -19.24
N MET A 284 10.86 -3.49 -19.14
CA MET A 284 10.23 -4.12 -20.30
C MET A 284 9.71 -3.05 -21.27
N ILE A 285 9.02 -2.05 -20.73
CA ILE A 285 8.53 -0.89 -21.51
C ILE A 285 9.70 -0.13 -22.15
N GLY A 286 10.75 0.17 -21.36
CA GLY A 286 11.96 0.85 -21.84
C GLY A 286 12.69 0.09 -22.94
N LYS A 287 12.63 -1.25 -22.94
CA LYS A 287 13.17 -2.12 -24.00
C LYS A 287 12.25 -2.26 -25.22
N GLY A 288 11.09 -1.61 -25.23
CA GLY A 288 10.16 -1.59 -26.35
C GLY A 288 9.06 -2.66 -26.31
N TYR A 289 8.88 -3.38 -25.21
CA TYR A 289 7.73 -4.27 -25.05
C TYR A 289 6.43 -3.45 -25.07
N SER A 290 5.39 -4.00 -25.69
CA SER A 290 4.06 -3.43 -25.54
C SER A 290 3.59 -3.57 -24.10
N VAL A 291 2.71 -2.64 -23.65
CA VAL A 291 2.10 -2.73 -22.32
C VAL A 291 1.43 -4.09 -22.09
N LYS A 292 0.71 -4.59 -23.12
CA LYS A 292 0.03 -5.88 -23.04
C LYS A 292 1.02 -7.03 -22.87
N SER A 293 2.12 -7.05 -23.63
CA SER A 293 3.16 -8.08 -23.50
C SER A 293 3.82 -8.05 -22.13
N ALA A 294 4.16 -6.85 -21.64
CA ALA A 294 4.75 -6.69 -20.31
C ALA A 294 3.79 -7.13 -19.18
N GLN A 295 2.49 -6.87 -19.32
CA GLN A 295 1.49 -7.32 -18.35
C GLN A 295 1.29 -8.85 -18.33
N ILE A 296 1.40 -9.50 -19.49
CA ILE A 296 1.31 -10.97 -19.59
C ILE A 296 2.53 -11.64 -18.95
N GLU A 297 3.71 -11.06 -19.13
CA GLU A 297 4.96 -11.57 -18.55
C GLU A 297 5.01 -11.46 -17.03
N MET A 298 4.21 -10.53 -16.45
CA MET A 298 4.17 -10.32 -15.02
C MET A 298 3.13 -11.21 -14.35
N GLU A 299 3.53 -11.99 -13.33
CA GLU A 299 2.61 -12.79 -12.52
C GLU A 299 1.65 -11.91 -11.66
N MET A 300 2.04 -10.68 -11.37
CA MET A 300 1.31 -9.76 -10.51
C MET A 300 1.19 -8.37 -11.13
N ILE A 301 0.06 -7.70 -10.85
CA ILE A 301 -0.25 -6.37 -11.39
C ILE A 301 0.73 -5.30 -10.90
N ALA A 302 1.20 -4.47 -11.83
CA ALA A 302 1.84 -3.19 -11.56
C ALA A 302 0.76 -2.11 -11.36
N GLU A 303 0.40 -1.80 -10.10
CA GLU A 303 -0.69 -0.85 -9.79
C GLU A 303 -0.42 0.56 -10.34
N GLY A 304 0.85 0.94 -10.51
CA GLY A 304 1.24 2.20 -11.11
C GLY A 304 0.73 2.41 -12.54
N TYR A 305 0.44 1.33 -13.29
CA TYR A 305 -0.22 1.44 -14.58
C TYR A 305 -1.59 2.13 -14.46
N PHE A 306 -2.46 1.61 -13.61
CA PHE A 306 -3.77 2.21 -13.36
C PHE A 306 -3.64 3.58 -12.68
N GLY A 307 -2.74 3.68 -11.70
CA GLY A 307 -2.43 4.93 -11.00
C GLY A 307 -2.04 6.06 -11.95
N THR A 308 -1.24 5.79 -12.97
CA THR A 308 -0.84 6.80 -13.98
C THR A 308 -2.05 7.44 -14.65
N LYS A 309 -3.01 6.63 -15.11
CA LYS A 309 -4.23 7.14 -15.78
C LYS A 309 -5.09 7.97 -14.83
N CYS A 310 -5.34 7.46 -13.62
CA CYS A 310 -6.14 8.15 -12.63
C CYS A 310 -5.51 9.48 -12.21
N MET A 311 -4.21 9.47 -11.91
CA MET A 311 -3.47 10.68 -11.53
C MET A 311 -3.47 11.72 -12.63
N LYS A 312 -3.31 11.31 -13.91
CA LYS A 312 -3.44 12.22 -15.06
C LYS A 312 -4.83 12.83 -15.14
N THR A 313 -5.88 12.03 -14.89
CA THR A 313 -7.27 12.52 -14.90
C THR A 313 -7.51 13.52 -13.78
N ILE A 314 -7.07 13.24 -12.56
CA ILE A 314 -7.19 14.15 -11.41
C ILE A 314 -6.41 15.44 -11.66
N ASN A 315 -5.20 15.34 -12.19
CA ASN A 315 -4.34 16.50 -12.43
C ASN A 315 -4.86 17.43 -13.53
N ARG A 316 -5.74 16.97 -14.43
CA ARG A 316 -6.43 17.85 -15.40
C ARG A 316 -7.22 18.97 -14.72
N ASN A 317 -7.75 18.73 -13.52
CA ASN A 317 -8.50 19.73 -12.77
C ASN A 317 -7.59 20.59 -11.86
N LEU A 318 -6.44 20.04 -11.44
CA LEU A 318 -5.52 20.71 -10.51
C LEU A 318 -4.45 21.53 -11.23
N HIS A 319 -4.16 21.21 -12.49
CA HIS A 319 -3.15 21.89 -13.33
C HIS A 319 -1.75 21.95 -12.69
N VAL A 320 -1.38 20.96 -11.91
CA VAL A 320 -0.05 20.88 -11.30
C VAL A 320 0.98 20.48 -12.36
N ASN A 321 2.15 21.11 -12.35
CA ASN A 321 3.28 20.72 -13.19
C ASN A 321 3.85 19.36 -12.74
N MET A 322 3.59 18.31 -13.52
CA MET A 322 3.95 16.92 -13.21
C MET A 322 4.65 16.24 -14.40
N PRO A 323 5.86 16.67 -14.78
CA PRO A 323 6.53 16.18 -15.97
C PRO A 323 6.83 14.67 -15.95
N ILE A 324 7.09 14.07 -14.77
CA ILE A 324 7.35 12.62 -14.68
C ILE A 324 6.05 11.83 -14.90
N LEU A 325 4.95 12.24 -14.28
CA LEU A 325 3.64 11.64 -14.52
C LEU A 325 3.26 11.74 -16.01
N ASP A 326 3.47 12.90 -16.61
CA ASP A 326 3.15 13.15 -18.02
C ASP A 326 3.96 12.24 -18.94
N ALA A 327 5.26 12.13 -18.74
CA ALA A 327 6.11 11.24 -19.51
C ALA A 327 5.67 9.77 -19.39
N VAL A 328 5.39 9.28 -18.16
CA VAL A 328 4.90 7.91 -17.96
C VAL A 328 3.54 7.70 -18.63
N TYR A 329 2.63 8.67 -18.54
CA TYR A 329 1.32 8.60 -19.21
C TYR A 329 1.47 8.52 -20.73
N ASN A 330 2.27 9.40 -21.32
CA ASN A 330 2.52 9.44 -22.76
C ASN A 330 3.08 8.11 -23.28
N ILE A 331 4.02 7.52 -22.54
CA ILE A 331 4.60 6.22 -22.90
C ILE A 331 3.56 5.10 -22.81
N LEU A 332 2.81 5.02 -21.71
CA LEU A 332 1.93 3.87 -21.42
C LEU A 332 0.59 3.92 -22.17
N TYR A 333 0.04 5.11 -22.38
CA TYR A 333 -1.32 5.30 -22.91
C TYR A 333 -1.34 5.94 -24.31
N GLU A 334 -0.47 6.92 -24.58
CA GLU A 334 -0.35 7.54 -25.90
C GLU A 334 0.64 6.80 -26.81
N ARG A 335 1.36 5.79 -26.24
CA ARG A 335 2.30 4.92 -26.97
C ARG A 335 3.46 5.69 -27.62
N ILE A 336 3.84 6.81 -27.04
CA ILE A 336 5.02 7.56 -27.48
C ILE A 336 6.28 6.77 -27.11
N SER A 337 7.30 6.87 -27.96
CA SER A 337 8.57 6.17 -27.75
C SER A 337 9.17 6.52 -26.37
N PRO A 338 9.50 5.51 -25.54
CA PRO A 338 10.15 5.76 -24.25
C PRO A 338 11.43 6.58 -24.36
N ALA A 339 12.24 6.35 -25.41
CA ALA A 339 13.48 7.07 -25.61
C ALA A 339 13.26 8.57 -25.89
N ILE A 340 12.19 8.92 -26.63
CA ILE A 340 11.84 10.29 -26.92
C ILE A 340 11.33 10.99 -25.65
N GLU A 341 10.35 10.39 -24.97
CA GLU A 341 9.75 10.99 -23.77
C GLU A 341 10.77 11.18 -22.65
N ILE A 342 11.62 10.17 -22.38
CA ILE A 342 12.64 10.30 -21.34
C ILE A 342 13.68 11.36 -21.72
N LYS A 343 14.03 11.52 -23.01
CA LYS A 343 14.91 12.61 -23.43
C LYS A 343 14.27 13.98 -23.17
N LEU A 344 13.00 14.17 -23.52
CA LEU A 344 12.27 15.42 -23.24
C LEU A 344 12.17 15.67 -21.72
N LEU A 345 11.94 14.62 -20.94
CA LEU A 345 11.93 14.69 -19.48
C LEU A 345 13.28 15.15 -18.92
N THR A 346 14.41 14.64 -19.45
CA THR A 346 15.75 15.09 -19.00
C THR A 346 15.98 16.58 -19.21
N ASP A 347 15.47 17.13 -20.31
CA ASP A 347 15.59 18.56 -20.63
C ASP A 347 14.69 19.44 -19.74
N SER A 348 13.68 18.86 -19.08
CA SER A 348 12.79 19.55 -18.14
C SER A 348 13.34 19.64 -16.71
N PHE A 349 14.31 18.79 -16.36
CA PHE A 349 14.97 18.83 -15.05
C PHE A 349 16.00 19.96 -14.99
N ARG A 350 15.77 20.89 -14.08
CA ARG A 350 16.63 22.06 -13.88
C ARG A 350 17.16 22.10 -12.44
#